data_78bf08fefe4b04365eb093779ee82815
#
_entry.id   78bf08fefe4b04365eb093779ee82815
#
_cell.length_a   1.000
_cell.length_b   1.000
_cell.length_c   1.000
_cell.angle_alpha   90.00
_cell.angle_beta   90.00
_cell.angle_gamma   90.00
#
_symmetry.space_group_name_H-M   'P 1'
#
loop_
_entity.id
_entity.type
_entity.pdbx_description
1 polymer ?
#
loop_
_entity_poly.entity_id
_entity_poly.type
_entity_poly.pdbx_seq_one_letter_code
_entity_poly.pdbx_strand_id
1 'polypeptide(L)'
;MKKKMVLAGVIGIMLLGLAAGAAAQKDPDEPTALLSFAVLKEDNGKPVRNAAVIMHPVTSRGKQGHGGMELKTDAEGKSSFDGIPYGRLRVQVLATGFQTYGEDFEVDQPKMSFTIKLKRPQGQYSIYEDHSKDTKNSDPPKQEAPPPDQSADKKKNDKPN
;
A
#
# COMPACT_ATOMS: atom_id res chain seq x y z
N MET A 1 84.16 4.68 33.88
CA MET A 1 82.85 4.15 34.24
C MET A 1 81.82 4.80 33.31
N LYS A 2 81.27 4.07 32.37
CA LYS A 2 80.44 4.61 31.29
C LYS A 2 78.99 4.27 31.56
N LYS A 3 78.16 5.29 31.82
CA LYS A 3 76.72 5.17 31.94
C LYS A 3 76.09 5.09 30.56
N LYS A 4 75.44 3.94 30.27
CA LYS A 4 74.64 3.75 29.04
C LYS A 4 73.19 4.22 29.34
N MET A 5 72.80 5.26 28.62
CA MET A 5 71.43 5.79 28.59
C MET A 5 70.63 4.97 27.64
N VAL A 6 69.63 4.28 28.11
CA VAL A 6 68.67 3.52 27.29
C VAL A 6 67.47 4.44 26.97
N LEU A 7 67.36 4.82 25.74
CA LEU A 7 66.24 5.60 25.23
C LEU A 7 65.07 4.63 24.86
N ALA A 8 64.05 4.61 25.69
CA ALA A 8 62.84 3.85 25.42
C ALA A 8 61.97 4.61 24.45
N GLY A 9 61.93 4.16 23.21
CA GLY A 9 60.99 4.65 22.18
C GLY A 9 59.61 4.04 22.37
N VAL A 10 58.66 4.90 22.68
CA VAL A 10 57.23 4.52 22.71
C VAL A 10 56.70 4.58 21.27
N ILE A 11 56.52 3.40 20.66
CA ILE A 11 55.85 3.26 19.37
C ILE A 11 54.35 3.19 19.68
N GLY A 12 53.65 4.27 19.47
CA GLY A 12 52.18 4.34 19.46
C GLY A 12 51.64 3.65 18.23
N ILE A 13 51.12 2.47 18.41
CA ILE A 13 50.37 1.77 17.35
C ILE A 13 48.96 2.39 17.30
N MET A 14 48.76 3.25 16.32
CA MET A 14 47.44 3.77 15.98
C MET A 14 46.68 2.68 15.21
N LEU A 15 45.84 1.93 15.89
CA LEU A 15 44.87 1.00 15.30
C LEU A 15 43.78 1.78 14.61
N LEU A 16 43.97 1.99 13.31
CA LEU A 16 42.93 2.49 12.41
C LEU A 16 41.94 1.32 12.18
N GLY A 17 40.83 1.32 12.93
CA GLY A 17 39.74 0.35 12.76
C GLY A 17 39.08 0.59 11.40
N LEU A 18 39.41 -0.25 10.42
CA LEU A 18 38.62 -0.38 9.18
C LEU A 18 37.29 -1.04 9.57
N ALA A 19 36.24 -0.27 9.73
CA ALA A 19 34.89 -0.80 9.74
C ALA A 19 34.57 -1.27 8.31
N ALA A 20 34.87 -2.53 8.01
CA ALA A 20 34.37 -3.20 6.83
C ALA A 20 32.86 -3.26 6.95
N GLY A 21 32.16 -2.40 6.22
CA GLY A 21 30.71 -2.52 6.01
C GLY A 21 30.46 -3.88 5.38
N ALA A 22 29.87 -4.79 6.13
CA ALA A 22 29.38 -6.05 5.60
C ALA A 22 28.24 -5.72 4.62
N ALA A 23 28.57 -5.55 3.34
CA ALA A 23 27.61 -5.70 2.28
C ALA A 23 27.11 -7.13 2.39
N ALA A 24 25.82 -7.31 2.65
CA ALA A 24 25.20 -8.62 2.66
C ALA A 24 25.42 -9.22 1.25
N GLN A 25 26.39 -10.10 1.14
CA GLN A 25 26.63 -10.88 -0.06
C GLN A 25 25.46 -11.86 -0.15
N LYS A 26 24.71 -11.78 -1.25
CA LYS A 26 23.69 -12.76 -1.60
C LYS A 26 24.40 -14.07 -1.83
N ASP A 27 24.03 -15.12 -1.08
CA ASP A 27 24.53 -16.45 -1.30
C ASP A 27 24.17 -16.91 -2.72
N PRO A 28 25.14 -17.36 -3.53
CA PRO A 28 24.87 -17.77 -4.91
C PRO A 28 23.97 -19.02 -5.01
N ASP A 29 23.80 -19.77 -3.91
CA ASP A 29 22.98 -20.98 -3.84
C ASP A 29 21.56 -20.73 -3.27
N GLU A 30 21.21 -19.48 -2.93
CA GLU A 30 19.87 -19.17 -2.44
C GLU A 30 18.84 -19.32 -3.58
N PRO A 31 17.79 -20.16 -3.39
CA PRO A 31 16.79 -20.35 -4.43
C PRO A 31 16.05 -19.06 -4.74
N THR A 32 15.88 -18.77 -6.02
CA THR A 32 15.20 -17.58 -6.50
C THR A 32 14.04 -17.91 -7.42
N ALA A 33 13.08 -16.99 -7.51
CA ALA A 33 11.87 -17.11 -8.30
C ALA A 33 11.81 -16.06 -9.41
N LEU A 34 11.22 -16.48 -10.55
CA LEU A 34 10.70 -15.59 -11.58
C LEU A 34 9.25 -15.23 -11.23
N LEU A 35 9.00 -13.95 -10.94
CA LEU A 35 7.66 -13.44 -10.69
C LEU A 35 7.13 -12.70 -11.91
N SER A 36 5.88 -12.99 -12.29
CA SER A 36 5.17 -12.34 -13.38
C SER A 36 3.90 -11.68 -12.83
N PHE A 37 3.67 -10.45 -13.22
CA PHE A 37 2.52 -9.66 -12.80
C PHE A 37 1.68 -9.27 -14.01
N ALA A 38 0.35 -9.36 -13.85
CA ALA A 38 -0.63 -8.83 -14.79
C ALA A 38 -1.52 -7.86 -14.02
N VAL A 39 -1.48 -6.58 -14.36
CA VAL A 39 -2.25 -5.52 -13.69
C VAL A 39 -3.41 -5.11 -14.59
N LEU A 40 -4.62 -5.33 -14.09
CA LEU A 40 -5.87 -5.12 -14.80
C LEU A 40 -6.76 -4.13 -14.06
N LYS A 41 -7.65 -3.47 -14.78
CA LYS A 41 -8.74 -2.69 -14.18
C LYS A 41 -9.83 -3.65 -13.68
N GLU A 42 -10.32 -3.46 -12.47
CA GLU A 42 -11.38 -4.31 -11.92
C GLU A 42 -12.70 -4.17 -12.67
N ASP A 43 -13.02 -2.96 -13.13
CA ASP A 43 -14.29 -2.60 -13.76
C ASP A 43 -14.52 -3.28 -15.13
N ASN A 44 -13.46 -3.51 -15.90
CA ASN A 44 -13.60 -3.99 -17.28
C ASN A 44 -12.50 -4.96 -17.73
N GLY A 45 -11.60 -5.36 -16.83
CA GLY A 45 -10.53 -6.30 -17.12
C GLY A 45 -9.46 -5.80 -18.10
N LYS A 46 -9.52 -4.53 -18.52
CA LYS A 46 -8.52 -3.98 -19.44
C LYS A 46 -7.16 -3.78 -18.72
N PRO A 47 -6.04 -3.93 -19.44
CA PRO A 47 -4.71 -3.79 -18.87
C PRO A 47 -4.45 -2.35 -18.37
N VAL A 48 -3.67 -2.24 -17.30
CA VAL A 48 -3.17 -0.97 -16.77
C VAL A 48 -1.71 -0.84 -17.12
N ARG A 49 -1.39 -0.01 -18.10
CA ARG A 49 -0.02 0.31 -18.50
C ARG A 49 0.64 1.27 -17.53
N ASN A 50 1.96 1.21 -17.43
CA ASN A 50 2.78 2.11 -16.61
C ASN A 50 2.38 2.14 -15.12
N ALA A 51 1.79 1.04 -14.63
CA ALA A 51 1.58 0.85 -13.20
C ALA A 51 2.91 0.50 -12.53
N ALA A 52 3.18 1.11 -11.37
CA ALA A 52 4.34 0.78 -10.57
C ALA A 52 4.03 -0.47 -9.73
N VAL A 53 4.75 -1.55 -9.97
CA VAL A 53 4.74 -2.75 -9.14
C VAL A 53 5.95 -2.70 -8.23
N ILE A 54 5.73 -2.46 -6.95
CA ILE A 54 6.76 -2.28 -5.94
C ILE A 54 6.78 -3.52 -5.04
N MET A 55 7.95 -4.11 -4.88
CA MET A 55 8.16 -5.33 -4.11
C MET A 55 9.14 -5.06 -2.97
N HIS A 56 8.79 -5.50 -1.76
CA HIS A 56 9.66 -5.45 -0.60
C HIS A 56 9.69 -6.79 0.13
N PRO A 57 10.85 -7.30 0.53
CA PRO A 57 10.92 -8.45 1.41
C PRO A 57 10.24 -8.12 2.75
N VAL A 58 9.59 -9.12 3.35
CA VAL A 58 8.94 -8.99 4.65
C VAL A 58 9.68 -9.85 5.66
N THR A 59 10.09 -9.27 6.76
CA THR A 59 10.78 -9.98 7.85
C THR A 59 9.82 -10.94 8.56
N SER A 60 10.37 -11.90 9.31
CA SER A 60 9.61 -12.84 10.15
C SER A 60 8.67 -12.14 11.15
N ARG A 61 8.94 -10.90 11.49
CA ARG A 61 8.10 -10.06 12.37
C ARG A 61 6.98 -9.30 11.61
N GLY A 62 6.80 -9.56 10.31
CA GLY A 62 5.81 -8.87 9.47
C GLY A 62 6.16 -7.43 9.08
N LYS A 63 7.38 -6.99 9.37
CA LYS A 63 7.85 -5.65 8.98
C LYS A 63 8.50 -5.69 7.60
N GLN A 64 8.33 -4.61 6.84
CA GLN A 64 9.02 -4.41 5.58
C GLN A 64 10.53 -4.41 5.81
N GLY A 65 11.24 -5.23 5.04
CA GLY A 65 12.69 -5.32 5.06
C GLY A 65 13.36 -4.21 4.25
N HIS A 66 14.67 -4.18 4.32
CA HIS A 66 15.48 -3.28 3.50
C HIS A 66 15.57 -3.82 2.06
N GLY A 67 15.76 -2.92 1.15
CA GLY A 67 15.75 -3.23 -0.27
C GLY A 67 14.33 -3.35 -0.82
N GLY A 68 14.09 -2.74 -1.94
CA GLY A 68 12.84 -2.83 -2.66
C GLY A 68 13.13 -2.70 -4.14
N MET A 69 12.25 -3.25 -4.96
CA MET A 69 12.33 -3.14 -6.40
C MET A 69 11.05 -2.57 -6.94
N GLU A 70 11.16 -1.74 -7.95
CA GLU A 70 10.04 -1.17 -8.68
C GLU A 70 10.13 -1.58 -10.14
N LEU A 71 9.04 -2.10 -10.67
CA LEU A 71 8.84 -2.40 -12.08
C LEU A 71 7.72 -1.52 -12.63
N LYS A 72 7.74 -1.28 -13.93
CA LYS A 72 6.62 -0.66 -14.64
C LYS A 72 5.96 -1.69 -15.56
N THR A 73 4.63 -1.69 -15.57
CA THR A 73 3.88 -2.53 -16.51
C THR A 73 3.96 -1.98 -17.93
N ASP A 74 4.03 -2.89 -18.89
CA ASP A 74 4.00 -2.63 -20.33
C ASP A 74 2.59 -2.23 -20.84
N ALA A 75 2.41 -2.19 -22.14
CA ALA A 75 1.13 -1.85 -22.79
C ALA A 75 0.03 -2.89 -22.51
N GLU A 76 0.41 -4.13 -22.29
CA GLU A 76 -0.43 -5.28 -21.97
C GLU A 76 -0.68 -5.42 -20.46
N GLY A 77 -0.21 -4.44 -19.66
CA GLY A 77 -0.32 -4.45 -18.20
C GLY A 77 0.57 -5.48 -17.52
N LYS A 78 1.61 -5.97 -18.19
CA LYS A 78 2.49 -7.02 -17.69
C LYS A 78 3.82 -6.47 -17.24
N SER A 79 4.39 -7.11 -16.24
CA SER A 79 5.79 -6.94 -15.83
C SER A 79 6.31 -8.24 -15.23
N SER A 80 7.61 -8.47 -15.30
CA SER A 80 8.23 -9.65 -14.69
C SER A 80 9.61 -9.31 -14.14
N PHE A 81 10.01 -10.04 -13.12
CA PHE A 81 11.34 -9.95 -12.54
C PHE A 81 11.84 -11.32 -12.13
N ASP A 82 13.08 -11.60 -12.45
CA ASP A 82 13.77 -12.83 -12.06
C ASP A 82 14.78 -12.56 -10.94
N GLY A 83 15.03 -13.57 -10.11
CA GLY A 83 16.00 -13.48 -9.03
C GLY A 83 15.43 -12.97 -7.70
N ILE A 84 14.12 -13.10 -7.47
CA ILE A 84 13.50 -12.84 -6.17
C ILE A 84 13.81 -14.00 -5.23
N PRO A 85 14.42 -13.79 -4.06
CA PRO A 85 14.63 -14.84 -3.07
C PRO A 85 13.30 -15.39 -2.57
N TYR A 86 13.29 -16.68 -2.21
CA TYR A 86 12.11 -17.29 -1.57
C TYR A 86 11.84 -16.63 -0.22
N GLY A 87 10.56 -16.62 0.19
CA GLY A 87 10.10 -16.04 1.43
C GLY A 87 8.94 -15.06 1.25
N ARG A 88 8.60 -14.37 2.32
CA ARG A 88 7.47 -13.42 2.30
C ARG A 88 7.84 -12.12 1.58
N LEU A 89 7.00 -11.75 0.62
CA LEU A 89 7.15 -10.56 -0.22
C LEU A 89 5.89 -9.68 -0.15
N ARG A 90 6.07 -8.42 0.18
CA ARG A 90 5.01 -7.41 0.08
C ARG A 90 5.02 -6.81 -1.30
N VAL A 91 3.88 -6.89 -1.98
CA VAL A 91 3.68 -6.30 -3.30
C VAL A 91 2.70 -5.15 -3.17
N GLN A 92 3.10 -3.99 -3.65
CA GLN A 92 2.25 -2.80 -3.78
C GLN A 92 2.14 -2.42 -5.24
N VAL A 93 0.95 -2.05 -5.68
CA VAL A 93 0.75 -1.55 -7.04
C VAL A 93 0.11 -0.18 -7.01
N LEU A 94 0.78 0.78 -7.66
CA LEU A 94 0.34 2.16 -7.80
C LEU A 94 0.14 2.49 -9.26
N ALA A 95 -1.02 3.07 -9.57
CA ALA A 95 -1.30 3.62 -10.90
C ALA A 95 -2.18 4.87 -10.77
N THR A 96 -1.94 5.86 -11.62
CA THR A 96 -2.70 7.11 -11.62
C THR A 96 -4.18 6.84 -11.89
N GLY A 97 -5.05 7.35 -11.03
CA GLY A 97 -6.50 7.18 -11.13
C GLY A 97 -7.03 5.85 -10.57
N PHE A 98 -6.21 5.13 -9.79
CA PHE A 98 -6.59 3.91 -9.11
C PHE A 98 -6.24 3.97 -7.62
N GLN A 99 -6.93 3.16 -6.82
CA GLN A 99 -6.57 2.93 -5.43
C GLN A 99 -5.28 2.11 -5.38
N THR A 100 -4.43 2.41 -4.40
CA THR A 100 -3.23 1.59 -4.14
C THR A 100 -3.64 0.19 -3.73
N TYR A 101 -3.07 -0.80 -4.41
CA TYR A 101 -3.16 -2.20 -4.01
C TYR A 101 -1.96 -2.56 -3.13
N GLY A 102 -2.15 -3.43 -2.15
CA GLY A 102 -1.08 -3.95 -1.31
C GLY A 102 -1.45 -5.29 -0.69
N GLU A 103 -0.56 -6.29 -0.84
CA GLU A 103 -0.73 -7.63 -0.30
C GLU A 103 0.63 -8.29 -0.04
N ASP A 104 0.69 -9.19 0.95
CA ASP A 104 1.86 -9.99 1.25
C ASP A 104 1.69 -11.39 0.66
N PHE A 105 2.68 -11.85 -0.12
CA PHE A 105 2.71 -13.17 -0.75
C PHE A 105 3.86 -14.00 -0.20
N GLU A 106 3.67 -15.31 -0.14
CA GLU A 106 4.75 -16.26 0.11
C GLU A 106 5.32 -16.72 -1.23
N VAL A 107 6.62 -16.49 -1.43
CA VAL A 107 7.34 -16.94 -2.62
C VAL A 107 8.03 -18.24 -2.28
N ASP A 108 7.52 -19.36 -2.78
CA ASP A 108 7.95 -20.71 -2.49
C ASP A 108 8.19 -21.58 -3.74
N GLN A 109 7.96 -21.01 -4.93
CA GLN A 109 8.10 -21.71 -6.20
C GLN A 109 9.01 -20.94 -7.16
N PRO A 110 9.72 -21.66 -8.05
CA PRO A 110 10.65 -21.03 -8.98
C PRO A 110 9.97 -20.11 -10.02
N LYS A 111 8.66 -20.27 -10.23
CA LYS A 111 7.86 -19.40 -11.10
C LYS A 111 6.49 -19.17 -10.49
N MET A 112 6.12 -17.91 -10.32
CA MET A 112 4.81 -17.51 -9.82
C MET A 112 4.22 -16.38 -10.67
N SER A 113 2.89 -16.39 -10.83
CA SER A 113 2.17 -15.40 -11.61
C SER A 113 1.05 -14.79 -10.78
N PHE A 114 0.97 -13.47 -10.76
CA PHE A 114 0.00 -12.71 -9.99
C PHE A 114 -0.88 -11.87 -10.92
N THR A 115 -2.19 -11.99 -10.78
CA THR A 115 -3.14 -11.12 -11.47
C THR A 115 -3.73 -10.13 -10.45
N ILE A 116 -3.42 -8.85 -10.62
CA ILE A 116 -3.81 -7.79 -9.71
C ILE A 116 -4.88 -6.93 -10.37
N LYS A 117 -6.01 -6.75 -9.68
CA LYS A 117 -7.12 -5.93 -10.15
C LYS A 117 -7.16 -4.62 -9.38
N LEU A 118 -6.99 -3.50 -10.08
CA LEU A 118 -7.02 -2.17 -9.49
C LEU A 118 -8.42 -1.58 -9.54
N LYS A 119 -8.85 -1.06 -8.39
CA LYS A 119 -10.12 -0.34 -8.20
C LYS A 119 -9.94 1.15 -8.50
N ARG A 120 -10.95 1.76 -9.10
CA ARG A 120 -11.01 3.23 -9.16
C ARG A 120 -11.41 3.79 -7.80
N PRO A 121 -10.93 4.99 -7.42
CA PRO A 121 -11.45 5.68 -6.26
C PRO A 121 -12.95 5.89 -6.43
N GLN A 122 -13.72 5.55 -5.40
CA GLN A 122 -15.11 5.97 -5.33
C GLN A 122 -15.15 7.43 -4.88
N GLY A 123 -16.02 8.24 -5.50
CA GLY A 123 -16.24 9.61 -5.07
C GLY A 123 -16.69 9.64 -3.62
N GLN A 124 -16.03 10.44 -2.80
CA GLN A 124 -16.53 10.73 -1.46
C GLN A 124 -17.68 11.74 -1.62
N TYR A 125 -18.89 11.32 -1.29
CA TYR A 125 -20.02 12.23 -1.21
C TYR A 125 -19.90 13.05 0.07
N SER A 126 -19.77 14.37 -0.08
CA SER A 126 -19.90 15.28 1.06
C SER A 126 -21.39 15.54 1.31
N ILE A 127 -21.82 15.51 2.55
CA ILE A 127 -23.18 15.90 2.94
C ILE A 127 -23.45 17.39 2.66
N TYR A 128 -22.41 18.16 2.33
CA TYR A 128 -22.47 19.59 1.98
C TYR A 128 -22.40 19.85 0.47
N GLU A 129 -22.19 18.82 -0.36
CA GLU A 129 -22.29 18.95 -1.81
C GLU A 129 -23.72 18.76 -2.26
N ASP A 130 -24.24 19.78 -2.96
CA ASP A 130 -25.58 19.74 -3.54
C ASP A 130 -25.59 18.85 -4.79
N HIS A 131 -26.01 17.58 -4.61
CA HIS A 131 -26.14 16.59 -5.69
C HIS A 131 -27.41 16.75 -6.53
N SER A 132 -28.11 17.89 -6.44
CA SER A 132 -29.35 18.14 -7.15
C SER A 132 -29.20 18.18 -8.69
N LYS A 133 -27.98 18.09 -9.22
CA LYS A 133 -27.70 18.10 -10.67
C LYS A 133 -27.66 16.72 -11.33
N ASP A 134 -27.59 15.64 -10.58
CA ASP A 134 -27.46 14.29 -11.14
C ASP A 134 -28.77 13.51 -11.22
N THR A 135 -29.88 14.09 -10.74
CA THR A 135 -31.20 13.47 -10.78
C THR A 135 -32.04 13.98 -11.96
N LYS A 136 -31.55 13.81 -13.18
CA LYS A 136 -32.44 13.73 -14.33
C LYS A 136 -32.77 12.27 -14.59
N ASN A 137 -33.81 11.80 -13.98
CA ASN A 137 -34.65 10.63 -14.16
C ASN A 137 -34.76 9.75 -12.90
N SER A 138 -35.48 10.27 -11.92
CA SER A 138 -36.30 9.44 -11.05
C SER A 138 -37.37 10.34 -10.46
N ASP A 139 -38.63 10.00 -10.75
CA ASP A 139 -39.81 10.66 -10.15
C ASP A 139 -39.68 10.68 -8.63
N PRO A 140 -40.02 11.81 -7.96
CA PRO A 140 -40.00 11.87 -6.51
C PRO A 140 -41.08 10.93 -5.95
N PRO A 141 -40.78 10.15 -4.89
CA PRO A 141 -41.82 9.41 -4.18
C PRO A 141 -42.81 10.43 -3.57
N LYS A 142 -44.08 10.30 -3.94
CA LYS A 142 -45.21 11.05 -3.42
C LYS A 142 -45.23 10.93 -1.90
N GLN A 143 -44.83 11.98 -1.21
CA GLN A 143 -45.03 12.07 0.24
C GLN A 143 -46.53 12.19 0.50
N GLU A 144 -47.07 11.14 1.11
CA GLU A 144 -48.39 11.19 1.71
C GLU A 144 -48.35 12.15 2.91
N ALA A 145 -49.23 13.17 2.86
CA ALA A 145 -49.39 14.12 3.96
C ALA A 145 -49.87 13.44 5.24
N PRO A 146 -49.33 13.82 6.42
CA PRO A 146 -49.84 13.28 7.68
C PRO A 146 -51.29 13.72 7.91
N PRO A 147 -52.12 12.86 8.54
CA PRO A 147 -53.50 13.17 8.79
C PRO A 147 -53.63 14.33 9.79
N PRO A 148 -54.70 15.15 9.69
CA PRO A 148 -54.90 16.30 10.57
C PRO A 148 -55.17 15.84 12.00
N ASP A 149 -54.46 16.45 12.94
CA ASP A 149 -54.62 16.26 14.39
C ASP A 149 -55.98 16.75 14.87
N GLN A 150 -56.81 15.81 15.29
CA GLN A 150 -58.08 16.07 15.97
C GLN A 150 -57.83 16.18 17.46
N SER A 151 -57.42 17.31 17.97
CA SER A 151 -57.59 17.61 19.41
C SER A 151 -57.55 19.12 19.72
N ALA A 152 -58.57 19.79 19.30
CA ALA A 152 -58.93 21.11 19.84
C ALA A 152 -60.46 21.18 20.00
N ASP A 153 -60.94 20.66 21.10
CA ASP A 153 -62.15 21.17 21.75
C ASP A 153 -62.32 20.54 23.14
N LYS A 154 -62.12 21.35 24.15
CA LYS A 154 -62.83 21.41 25.42
C LYS A 154 -61.97 22.05 26.52
N LYS A 155 -62.14 23.27 26.79
CA LYS A 155 -62.94 23.64 27.96
C LYS A 155 -62.98 25.15 28.15
N LYS A 156 -64.14 25.61 27.99
CA LYS A 156 -64.65 26.92 28.45
C LYS A 156 -65.23 26.75 29.83
N ASN A 157 -65.12 27.81 30.64
CA ASN A 157 -65.80 28.08 31.94
C ASN A 157 -65.16 27.46 33.17
N ASP A 158 -64.66 28.29 34.10
CA ASP A 158 -65.52 29.06 35.04
C ASP A 158 -64.69 30.08 35.82
N LYS A 159 -65.23 31.30 35.94
CA LYS A 159 -65.03 32.26 36.98
C LYS A 159 -66.29 32.15 37.85
N PRO A 160 -66.34 32.34 39.16
CA PRO A 160 -66.14 33.61 39.84
C PRO A 160 -65.63 33.55 41.28
N ASN A 161 -65.33 34.71 41.77
CA ASN A 161 -65.42 35.35 43.07
C ASN A 161 -64.13 35.55 43.85
#